data_55ddd037438903b53234ca956f163cb1
#
_entry.id   55ddd037438903b53234ca956f163cb1
#
_cell.length_a   1.000
_cell.length_b   1.000
_cell.length_c   1.000
_cell.angle_alpha   90.00
_cell.angle_beta   90.00
_cell.angle_gamma   90.00
#
_symmetry.space_group_name_H-M   'P 1'
#
loop_
_entity.id
_entity.type
_entity.pdbx_description
1 polymer ?
#
loop_
_entity_poly.entity_id
_entity_poly.type
_entity_poly.pdbx_seq_one_letter_code
_entity_poly.pdbx_strand_id
1 'polypeptide(L)'
;MRLILTGAALLSGLLLSAQTLRTDTLMAPAMLTDLDSIAELVATTHVDPTYYASEVAWQNALEWAEHTCSQPLTRAEWASVVARLLRTLEDSHTYLNFGSLIKASQADLPWTVDLTFAAENDTVYVVKDLSGQLEPGTQVLRWNTLPMSQALSDVRNYGIREGASTHASEAVHQVLLGNLLPLLVPVDSTNALEVLIDGTPASISYNARNASAKRSRKELPDAPPTWSLEMEGSHAMLKVRSFSSGGTGAYYRFLRKSFKQLEKVGVEHLVLDIRQNTGGSSGRMEALMRFVLADSLAIPNRIAVLQSPNSKALLESKAGRIKLWLMRRMAKHDEQVAHYLRMRELPIGARDTLVYTAKPPIEKHRFDGKCYLLMDGLSGSASVSMASVFRQYDRGLILGTPCLGPMSGTWGNPATVHLPETELDIVVSTLRFDATGHFDRTPTSILPDQWLAPTRMDVAAGTDVCLDFVDALLAIPTP
;
A
#
# COMPACT_ATOMS: atom_id res chain seq x y z
N MET A 1 -57.14 4.61 30.15
CA MET A 1 -56.50 3.41 30.72
C MET A 1 -55.34 3.03 29.81
N ARG A 2 -54.12 3.47 30.18
CA ARG A 2 -52.90 3.28 29.41
C ARG A 2 -52.27 1.97 29.81
N LEU A 3 -52.13 1.02 28.86
CA LEU A 3 -51.28 -0.17 29.06
C LEU A 3 -49.84 0.23 28.65
N ILE A 4 -48.96 0.17 29.65
CA ILE A 4 -47.52 0.25 29.47
C ILE A 4 -47.03 -1.18 29.24
N LEU A 5 -46.62 -1.49 28.03
CA LEU A 5 -45.86 -2.71 27.71
C LEU A 5 -44.38 -2.39 27.88
N THR A 6 -43.83 -2.85 28.99
CA THR A 6 -42.38 -2.91 29.24
C THR A 6 -41.81 -4.07 28.43
N GLY A 7 -41.21 -3.74 27.29
CA GLY A 7 -40.35 -4.68 26.54
C GLY A 7 -39.00 -4.79 27.23
N ALA A 8 -38.75 -5.90 27.90
CA ALA A 8 -37.40 -6.27 28.33
C ALA A 8 -36.57 -6.64 27.09
N ALA A 9 -35.71 -5.74 26.67
CA ALA A 9 -34.68 -6.07 25.72
C ALA A 9 -33.66 -6.99 26.41
N LEU A 10 -33.70 -8.27 26.07
CA LEU A 10 -32.61 -9.20 26.33
C LEU A 10 -31.37 -8.68 25.58
N LEU A 11 -30.51 -7.97 26.30
CA LEU A 11 -29.09 -7.82 25.91
C LEU A 11 -28.46 -9.21 26.09
N SER A 12 -28.53 -10.05 25.08
CA SER A 12 -27.56 -11.11 24.88
C SER A 12 -26.22 -10.42 24.57
N GLY A 13 -25.48 -10.13 25.63
CA GLY A 13 -24.07 -9.83 25.53
C GLY A 13 -23.36 -11.02 24.90
N LEU A 14 -23.13 -10.99 23.63
CA LEU A 14 -22.06 -11.74 23.00
C LEU A 14 -20.76 -11.25 23.69
N LEU A 15 -20.38 -11.99 24.75
CA LEU A 15 -18.99 -12.04 25.17
C LEU A 15 -18.23 -12.60 23.93
N LEU A 16 -17.77 -11.73 23.07
CA LEU A 16 -16.66 -12.04 22.18
C LEU A 16 -15.52 -12.45 23.12
N SER A 17 -15.35 -13.77 23.31
CA SER A 17 -14.14 -14.28 23.90
C SER A 17 -12.99 -13.77 23.06
N ALA A 18 -12.09 -13.01 23.67
CA ALA A 18 -10.86 -12.60 23.03
C ALA A 18 -10.16 -13.88 22.55
N GLN A 19 -10.16 -14.10 21.23
CA GLN A 19 -9.56 -15.31 20.65
C GLN A 19 -8.07 -15.05 20.50
N THR A 20 -7.26 -15.92 21.10
CA THR A 20 -5.80 -15.73 21.08
C THR A 20 -5.22 -16.21 19.76
N LEU A 21 -4.68 -15.31 18.95
CA LEU A 21 -4.15 -15.61 17.61
C LEU A 21 -3.05 -16.67 17.60
N ARG A 22 -2.28 -16.78 18.68
CA ARG A 22 -1.15 -17.70 18.79
C ARG A 22 -1.48 -19.04 19.45
N THR A 23 -2.53 -19.11 20.22
CA THR A 23 -2.88 -20.30 21.02
C THR A 23 -4.20 -20.92 20.63
N ASP A 24 -5.13 -20.15 20.06
CA ASP A 24 -6.40 -20.69 19.57
C ASP A 24 -6.16 -21.52 18.33
N THR A 25 -6.56 -22.78 18.42
CA THR A 25 -6.43 -23.74 17.34
C THR A 25 -7.72 -23.79 16.53
N LEU A 26 -7.61 -23.53 15.26
CA LEU A 26 -8.66 -23.72 14.28
C LEU A 26 -8.71 -25.17 13.82
N MET A 27 -9.89 -25.72 13.72
CA MET A 27 -10.09 -27.08 13.23
C MET A 27 -10.22 -27.11 11.72
N ALA A 28 -9.76 -28.17 11.09
CA ALA A 28 -9.76 -28.34 9.63
C ALA A 28 -11.10 -27.97 8.94
N PRO A 29 -12.29 -28.39 9.42
CA PRO A 29 -13.56 -28.03 8.73
C PRO A 29 -13.79 -26.53 8.58
N ALA A 30 -13.47 -25.71 9.61
CA ALA A 30 -13.65 -24.26 9.56
C ALA A 30 -12.71 -23.62 8.51
N MET A 31 -11.43 -24.02 8.50
CA MET A 31 -10.44 -23.53 7.55
C MET A 31 -10.75 -23.96 6.11
N LEU A 32 -11.22 -25.18 5.90
CA LEU A 32 -11.60 -25.67 4.58
C LEU A 32 -12.84 -24.94 4.03
N THR A 33 -13.84 -24.68 4.88
CA THR A 33 -15.02 -23.87 4.49
C THR A 33 -14.63 -22.46 4.07
N ASP A 34 -13.71 -21.81 4.81
CA ASP A 34 -13.23 -20.48 4.45
C ASP A 34 -12.31 -20.52 3.22
N LEU A 35 -11.56 -21.61 3.00
CA LEU A 35 -10.75 -21.80 1.79
C LEU A 35 -11.63 -21.88 0.54
N ASP A 36 -12.73 -22.63 0.58
CA ASP A 36 -13.73 -22.67 -0.49
C ASP A 36 -14.33 -21.29 -0.75
N SER A 37 -14.63 -20.55 0.33
CA SER A 37 -15.15 -19.18 0.25
C SER A 37 -14.14 -18.23 -0.40
N ILE A 38 -12.85 -18.36 -0.11
CA ILE A 38 -11.76 -17.59 -0.74
C ILE A 38 -11.69 -17.89 -2.23
N ALA A 39 -11.71 -19.18 -2.61
CA ALA A 39 -11.65 -19.59 -4.01
C ALA A 39 -12.85 -19.07 -4.83
N GLU A 40 -14.07 -19.19 -4.28
CA GLU A 40 -15.28 -18.64 -4.89
C GLU A 40 -15.22 -17.11 -4.99
N LEU A 41 -14.78 -16.42 -3.94
CA LEU A 41 -14.68 -14.98 -3.92
C LEU A 41 -13.68 -14.46 -4.97
N VAL A 42 -12.52 -15.09 -5.11
CA VAL A 42 -11.54 -14.76 -6.15
C VAL A 42 -12.17 -14.98 -7.54
N ALA A 43 -12.81 -16.12 -7.78
CA ALA A 43 -13.42 -16.44 -9.07
C ALA A 43 -14.56 -15.47 -9.46
N THR A 44 -15.35 -14.97 -8.48
CA THR A 44 -16.55 -14.17 -8.73
C THR A 44 -16.36 -12.68 -8.58
N THR A 45 -15.28 -12.23 -7.94
CA THR A 45 -15.04 -10.80 -7.63
C THR A 45 -13.80 -10.24 -8.30
N HIS A 46 -12.70 -11.02 -8.37
CA HIS A 46 -11.48 -10.56 -9.01
C HIS A 46 -11.66 -10.46 -10.54
N VAL A 47 -11.20 -9.34 -11.11
CA VAL A 47 -11.42 -9.08 -12.56
C VAL A 47 -10.74 -10.13 -13.45
N ASP A 48 -9.50 -10.49 -13.15
CA ASP A 48 -8.70 -11.48 -13.86
C ASP A 48 -7.64 -12.07 -12.93
N PRO A 49 -7.94 -13.13 -12.17
CA PRO A 49 -7.01 -13.71 -11.19
C PRO A 49 -5.77 -14.34 -11.83
N THR A 50 -5.82 -14.61 -13.14
CA THR A 50 -4.72 -15.18 -13.91
C THR A 50 -3.98 -14.15 -14.77
N TYR A 51 -4.11 -12.87 -14.46
CA TYR A 51 -3.52 -11.80 -15.27
C TYR A 51 -1.98 -11.87 -15.29
N TYR A 52 -1.34 -12.06 -14.14
CA TYR A 52 0.10 -12.30 -13.99
C TYR A 52 0.41 -13.74 -13.60
N ALA A 53 -0.38 -14.33 -12.72
CA ALA A 53 -0.27 -15.71 -12.32
C ALA A 53 -0.81 -16.67 -13.41
N SER A 54 -0.34 -17.92 -13.41
CA SER A 54 -0.98 -18.95 -14.22
C SER A 54 -2.10 -19.64 -13.44
N GLU A 55 -3.11 -20.16 -14.16
CA GLU A 55 -4.15 -21.00 -13.57
C GLU A 55 -3.55 -22.17 -12.79
N VAL A 56 -2.51 -22.82 -13.35
CA VAL A 56 -1.81 -23.93 -12.70
C VAL A 56 -1.17 -23.50 -11.39
N ALA A 57 -0.57 -22.29 -11.32
CA ALA A 57 0.02 -21.80 -10.09
C ALA A 57 -1.03 -21.55 -9.00
N TRP A 58 -2.19 -21.01 -9.38
CA TRP A 58 -3.31 -20.82 -8.48
C TRP A 58 -3.88 -22.13 -7.95
N GLN A 59 -4.12 -23.13 -8.83
CA GLN A 59 -4.62 -24.44 -8.44
C GLN A 59 -3.63 -25.17 -7.51
N ASN A 60 -2.36 -25.18 -7.84
CA ASN A 60 -1.32 -25.76 -6.96
C ASN A 60 -1.28 -25.07 -5.58
N ALA A 61 -1.53 -23.77 -5.52
CA ALA A 61 -1.58 -23.04 -4.26
C ALA A 61 -2.81 -23.39 -3.43
N LEU A 62 -3.96 -23.60 -4.08
CA LEU A 62 -5.18 -24.08 -3.42
C LEU A 62 -4.98 -25.50 -2.86
N GLU A 63 -4.45 -26.42 -3.65
CA GLU A 63 -4.14 -27.80 -3.22
C GLU A 63 -3.14 -27.82 -2.05
N TRP A 64 -2.12 -26.97 -2.10
CA TRP A 64 -1.19 -26.80 -1.00
C TRP A 64 -1.90 -26.29 0.28
N ALA A 65 -2.77 -25.27 0.14
CA ALA A 65 -3.53 -24.73 1.27
C ALA A 65 -4.47 -25.77 1.87
N GLU A 66 -5.21 -26.50 1.04
CA GLU A 66 -6.10 -27.59 1.46
C GLU A 66 -5.34 -28.68 2.23
N HIS A 67 -4.20 -29.14 1.70
CA HIS A 67 -3.36 -30.11 2.38
C HIS A 67 -2.85 -29.58 3.73
N THR A 68 -2.42 -28.31 3.79
CA THR A 68 -1.92 -27.69 5.03
C THR A 68 -3.03 -27.58 6.07
N CYS A 69 -4.27 -27.24 5.67
CA CYS A 69 -5.43 -27.10 6.54
C CYS A 69 -6.06 -28.44 6.95
N SER A 70 -5.60 -29.55 6.43
CA SER A 70 -6.05 -30.90 6.86
C SER A 70 -5.69 -31.22 8.31
N GLN A 71 -4.78 -30.45 8.92
CA GLN A 71 -4.38 -30.51 10.31
C GLN A 71 -4.83 -29.24 11.06
N PRO A 72 -5.08 -29.32 12.39
CA PRO A 72 -5.36 -28.14 13.18
C PRO A 72 -4.20 -27.15 13.13
N LEU A 73 -4.50 -25.84 12.91
CA LEU A 73 -3.55 -24.75 12.88
C LEU A 73 -3.93 -23.69 13.90
N THR A 74 -2.95 -22.97 14.42
CA THR A 74 -3.24 -21.74 15.13
C THR A 74 -3.82 -20.69 14.16
N ARG A 75 -4.54 -19.69 14.66
CA ARG A 75 -5.07 -18.62 13.83
C ARG A 75 -3.95 -17.84 13.09
N ALA A 76 -2.79 -17.68 13.72
CA ALA A 76 -1.62 -17.05 13.08
C ALA A 76 -1.06 -17.88 11.92
N GLU A 77 -0.95 -19.21 12.10
CA GLU A 77 -0.53 -20.13 11.03
C GLU A 77 -1.53 -20.13 9.87
N TRP A 78 -2.84 -20.18 10.17
CA TRP A 78 -3.89 -20.06 9.15
C TRP A 78 -3.80 -18.72 8.40
N ALA A 79 -3.60 -17.59 9.11
CA ALA A 79 -3.40 -16.28 8.50
C ALA A 79 -2.21 -16.29 7.53
N SER A 80 -1.11 -17.00 7.87
CA SER A 80 0.03 -17.19 6.98
C SER A 80 -0.32 -18.00 5.73
N VAL A 81 -1.14 -19.04 5.87
CA VAL A 81 -1.63 -19.86 4.73
C VAL A 81 -2.46 -18.98 3.79
N VAL A 82 -3.43 -18.22 4.32
CA VAL A 82 -4.28 -17.32 3.52
C VAL A 82 -3.44 -16.26 2.81
N ALA A 83 -2.52 -15.61 3.52
CA ALA A 83 -1.66 -14.59 2.94
C ALA A 83 -0.81 -15.14 1.79
N ARG A 84 -0.19 -16.32 1.99
CA ARG A 84 0.61 -16.99 0.97
C ARG A 84 -0.23 -17.41 -0.24
N LEU A 85 -1.44 -17.93 -0.02
CA LEU A 85 -2.38 -18.29 -1.09
C LEU A 85 -2.72 -17.05 -1.94
N LEU A 86 -3.17 -15.95 -1.33
CA LEU A 86 -3.57 -14.75 -2.05
C LEU A 86 -2.40 -14.09 -2.79
N ARG A 87 -1.19 -14.18 -2.25
CA ARG A 87 0.03 -13.65 -2.89
C ARG A 87 0.32 -14.32 -4.24
N THR A 88 -0.14 -15.55 -4.47
CA THR A 88 0.06 -16.24 -5.77
C THR A 88 -0.68 -15.56 -6.93
N LEU A 89 -1.67 -14.71 -6.66
CA LEU A 89 -2.37 -13.92 -7.67
C LEU A 89 -1.52 -12.77 -8.25
N GLU A 90 -0.41 -12.44 -7.59
CA GLU A 90 0.47 -11.33 -7.97
C GLU A 90 -0.29 -9.99 -8.11
N ASP A 91 -1.28 -9.77 -7.24
CA ASP A 91 -2.08 -8.57 -7.12
C ASP A 91 -1.89 -7.96 -5.72
N SER A 92 -1.27 -6.78 -5.66
CA SER A 92 -0.99 -6.09 -4.40
C SER A 92 -2.24 -5.54 -3.69
N HIS A 93 -3.41 -5.58 -4.33
CA HIS A 93 -4.69 -5.18 -3.78
C HIS A 93 -5.58 -6.37 -3.41
N THR A 94 -5.06 -7.62 -3.56
CA THR A 94 -5.70 -8.85 -3.09
C THR A 94 -4.80 -9.50 -2.05
N TYR A 95 -5.15 -9.37 -0.78
CA TYR A 95 -4.29 -9.75 0.34
C TYR A 95 -5.08 -9.97 1.64
N LEU A 96 -4.44 -10.63 2.62
CA LEU A 96 -4.94 -10.70 4.00
C LEU A 96 -4.94 -9.30 4.62
N ASN A 97 -6.04 -8.87 5.24
CA ASN A 97 -6.13 -7.57 5.90
C ASN A 97 -5.27 -7.52 7.17
N PHE A 98 -4.01 -7.13 7.01
CA PHE A 98 -3.06 -7.02 8.13
C PHE A 98 -3.54 -6.06 9.23
N GLY A 99 -4.24 -4.99 8.86
CA GLY A 99 -4.76 -4.01 9.82
C GLY A 99 -5.77 -4.62 10.78
N SER A 100 -6.72 -5.44 10.27
CA SER A 100 -7.66 -6.16 11.13
C SER A 100 -6.99 -7.28 11.92
N LEU A 101 -6.05 -8.01 11.31
CA LEU A 101 -5.27 -9.04 12.00
C LEU A 101 -4.48 -8.45 13.18
N ILE A 102 -3.73 -7.37 12.98
CA ILE A 102 -2.97 -6.68 14.03
C ILE A 102 -3.92 -6.14 15.11
N LYS A 103 -5.05 -5.55 14.72
CA LYS A 103 -6.04 -5.04 15.67
C LYS A 103 -6.66 -6.15 16.51
N ALA A 104 -7.00 -7.28 15.89
CA ALA A 104 -7.51 -8.46 16.61
C ALA A 104 -6.45 -9.00 17.58
N SER A 105 -5.17 -9.01 17.19
CA SER A 105 -4.07 -9.47 18.04
C SER A 105 -3.82 -8.59 19.26
N GLN A 106 -4.16 -7.30 19.22
CA GLN A 106 -3.88 -6.36 20.33
C GLN A 106 -4.59 -6.73 21.65
N ALA A 107 -5.70 -7.46 21.60
CA ALA A 107 -6.38 -7.95 22.78
C ALA A 107 -5.53 -9.00 23.53
N ASP A 108 -4.83 -9.84 22.81
CA ASP A 108 -4.03 -10.97 23.31
C ASP A 108 -2.54 -10.66 23.41
N LEU A 109 -2.09 -9.71 22.60
CA LEU A 109 -0.70 -9.26 22.52
C LEU A 109 -0.65 -7.77 22.93
N PRO A 110 -0.67 -7.49 24.26
CA PRO A 110 -0.81 -6.12 24.75
C PRO A 110 0.41 -5.24 24.46
N TRP A 111 1.51 -5.83 23.97
CA TRP A 111 2.77 -5.14 23.71
C TRP A 111 3.02 -5.01 22.22
N THR A 112 3.44 -3.84 21.80
CA THR A 112 3.79 -3.52 20.41
C THR A 112 5.19 -2.95 20.32
N VAL A 113 5.82 -3.21 19.19
CA VAL A 113 7.17 -2.75 18.88
C VAL A 113 7.09 -1.47 18.07
N ASP A 114 7.78 -0.44 18.53
CA ASP A 114 7.78 0.89 17.89
C ASP A 114 8.96 1.08 16.91
N LEU A 115 9.39 -0.02 16.29
CA LEU A 115 10.52 -0.11 15.37
C LEU A 115 10.07 -0.27 13.93
N THR A 116 10.74 0.44 13.03
CA THR A 116 10.71 0.17 11.59
C THR A 116 12.05 -0.44 11.20
N PHE A 117 12.00 -1.53 10.45
CA PHE A 117 13.18 -2.25 10.02
C PHE A 117 13.41 -2.13 8.53
N ALA A 118 14.65 -2.30 8.11
CA ALA A 118 15.04 -2.66 6.75
C ALA A 118 16.04 -3.82 6.81
N ALA A 119 16.36 -4.38 5.65
CA ALA A 119 17.34 -5.45 5.57
C ALA A 119 18.26 -5.26 4.36
N GLU A 120 19.51 -5.63 4.55
CA GLU A 120 20.52 -5.69 3.51
C GLU A 120 21.15 -7.08 3.57
N ASN A 121 21.03 -7.88 2.48
CA ASN A 121 21.48 -9.27 2.44
C ASN A 121 20.98 -10.11 3.62
N ASP A 122 19.67 -10.03 3.91
CA ASP A 122 18.99 -10.69 5.06
C ASP A 122 19.47 -10.23 6.45
N THR A 123 20.33 -9.24 6.52
CA THR A 123 20.75 -8.61 7.78
C THR A 123 19.77 -7.49 8.12
N VAL A 124 19.00 -7.68 9.19
CA VAL A 124 17.97 -6.73 9.64
C VAL A 124 18.59 -5.61 10.46
N TYR A 125 18.19 -4.39 10.18
CA TYR A 125 18.62 -3.21 10.93
C TYR A 125 17.47 -2.22 11.18
N VAL A 126 17.63 -1.38 12.18
CA VAL A 126 16.67 -0.34 12.56
C VAL A 126 16.73 0.82 11.58
N VAL A 127 15.58 1.17 10.97
CA VAL A 127 15.43 2.42 10.21
C VAL A 127 14.98 3.54 11.14
N LYS A 128 14.05 3.23 12.03
CA LYS A 128 13.48 4.19 12.96
C LYS A 128 13.00 3.50 14.22
N ASP A 129 13.33 4.07 15.36
CA ASP A 129 12.76 3.73 16.65
C ASP A 129 12.01 4.92 17.23
N LEU A 130 10.68 4.81 17.36
CA LEU A 130 9.86 5.86 17.96
C LEU A 130 9.98 5.90 19.49
N SER A 131 10.58 4.90 20.11
CA SER A 131 10.87 4.87 21.56
C SER A 131 12.22 5.51 21.90
N GLY A 132 13.10 5.68 20.91
CA GLY A 132 14.44 6.25 21.08
C GLY A 132 15.43 5.36 21.85
N GLN A 133 15.18 4.05 21.91
CA GLN A 133 16.08 3.10 22.58
C GLN A 133 17.20 2.59 21.65
N LEU A 134 16.97 2.64 20.34
CA LEU A 134 17.90 2.18 19.31
C LEU A 134 18.15 3.27 18.27
N GLU A 135 19.39 3.44 17.89
CA GLU A 135 19.77 4.36 16.82
C GLU A 135 19.50 3.76 15.42
N PRO A 136 19.17 4.58 14.41
CA PRO A 136 19.11 4.13 13.03
C PRO A 136 20.41 3.45 12.60
N GLY A 137 20.30 2.39 11.78
CA GLY A 137 21.43 1.58 11.34
C GLY A 137 21.87 0.51 12.35
N THR A 138 21.31 0.45 13.57
CA THR A 138 21.60 -0.64 14.52
C THR A 138 21.17 -1.97 13.94
N GLN A 139 22.09 -2.91 13.79
CA GLN A 139 21.78 -4.28 13.34
C GLN A 139 21.17 -5.07 14.50
N VAL A 140 20.04 -5.75 14.24
CA VAL A 140 19.35 -6.61 15.21
C VAL A 140 19.47 -8.05 14.74
N LEU A 141 20.20 -8.84 15.52
CA LEU A 141 20.47 -10.26 15.21
C LEU A 141 19.35 -11.16 15.70
N ARG A 142 18.83 -10.89 16.91
CA ARG A 142 17.76 -11.67 17.52
C ARG A 142 16.79 -10.79 18.31
N TRP A 143 15.54 -11.20 18.31
CA TRP A 143 14.50 -10.71 19.22
C TRP A 143 14.06 -11.85 20.12
N ASN A 144 14.35 -11.76 21.42
CA ASN A 144 14.18 -12.88 22.35
C ASN A 144 14.85 -14.15 21.80
N THR A 145 14.09 -15.20 21.52
CA THR A 145 14.62 -16.47 20.96
C THR A 145 14.65 -16.49 19.43
N LEU A 146 14.01 -15.53 18.74
CA LEU A 146 13.84 -15.55 17.28
C LEU A 146 14.99 -14.82 16.56
N PRO A 147 15.75 -15.48 15.68
CA PRO A 147 16.67 -14.78 14.77
C PRO A 147 15.91 -13.82 13.85
N MET A 148 16.41 -12.60 13.68
CA MET A 148 15.70 -11.60 12.85
C MET A 148 15.70 -11.93 11.35
N SER A 149 16.69 -12.68 10.87
CA SER A 149 16.65 -13.25 9.50
C SER A 149 15.52 -14.26 9.32
N GLN A 150 15.23 -15.08 10.34
CA GLN A 150 14.08 -15.98 10.34
C GLN A 150 12.76 -15.18 10.40
N ALA A 151 12.67 -14.17 11.28
CA ALA A 151 11.52 -13.29 11.36
C ALA A 151 11.21 -12.62 10.00
N LEU A 152 12.23 -12.14 9.30
CA LEU A 152 12.08 -11.56 7.96
C LEU A 152 11.60 -12.62 6.94
N SER A 153 12.16 -13.84 7.00
CA SER A 153 11.72 -14.95 6.15
C SER A 153 10.24 -15.29 6.39
N ASP A 154 9.82 -15.32 7.65
CA ASP A 154 8.43 -15.62 8.01
C ASP A 154 7.47 -14.50 7.54
N VAL A 155 7.87 -13.23 7.69
CA VAL A 155 7.07 -12.08 7.22
C VAL A 155 6.91 -12.09 5.70
N ARG A 156 7.85 -12.63 4.93
CA ARG A 156 7.72 -12.77 3.48
C ARG A 156 6.51 -13.63 3.07
N ASN A 157 6.04 -14.52 3.93
CA ASN A 157 4.80 -15.29 3.69
C ASN A 157 3.55 -14.41 3.76
N TYR A 158 3.58 -13.35 4.55
CA TYR A 158 2.47 -12.40 4.69
C TYR A 158 2.50 -11.26 3.64
N GLY A 159 3.57 -11.15 2.86
CA GLY A 159 3.79 -10.01 1.97
C GLY A 159 2.87 -9.97 0.77
N ILE A 160 2.76 -8.77 0.19
CA ILE A 160 2.04 -8.52 -1.06
C ILE A 160 3.03 -8.44 -2.23
N ARG A 161 2.51 -8.68 -3.44
CA ARG A 161 3.28 -8.61 -4.68
C ARG A 161 2.39 -8.12 -5.81
N GLU A 162 2.93 -7.35 -6.74
CA GLU A 162 2.25 -7.00 -7.98
C GLU A 162 3.13 -7.35 -9.18
N GLY A 163 2.71 -8.33 -9.97
CA GLY A 163 3.52 -8.90 -11.04
C GLY A 163 4.90 -9.34 -10.54
N ALA A 164 5.96 -9.05 -11.29
CA ALA A 164 7.34 -9.39 -10.97
C ALA A 164 8.05 -8.38 -10.03
N SER A 165 7.31 -7.59 -9.24
CA SER A 165 7.87 -6.54 -8.36
C SER A 165 8.55 -7.08 -7.10
N THR A 166 9.60 -7.89 -7.26
CA THR A 166 10.29 -8.56 -6.13
C THR A 166 10.96 -7.58 -5.18
N HIS A 167 11.64 -6.55 -5.71
CA HIS A 167 12.29 -5.53 -4.87
C HIS A 167 11.29 -4.73 -4.06
N ALA A 168 10.20 -4.29 -4.68
CA ALA A 168 9.15 -3.55 -3.98
C ALA A 168 8.41 -4.42 -2.95
N SER A 169 8.17 -5.70 -3.25
CA SER A 169 7.63 -6.65 -2.28
C SER A 169 8.54 -6.76 -1.05
N GLU A 170 9.85 -6.81 -1.25
CA GLU A 170 10.81 -6.87 -0.14
C GLU A 170 10.74 -5.60 0.73
N ALA A 171 10.61 -4.41 0.14
CA ALA A 171 10.41 -3.17 0.89
C ALA A 171 9.13 -3.21 1.75
N VAL A 172 8.05 -3.82 1.24
CA VAL A 172 6.80 -4.03 2.01
C VAL A 172 7.04 -4.99 3.17
N HIS A 173 7.75 -6.11 2.95
CA HIS A 173 8.06 -7.07 4.01
C HIS A 173 8.84 -6.43 5.15
N GLN A 174 9.83 -5.61 4.83
CA GLN A 174 10.65 -4.90 5.82
C GLN A 174 9.81 -3.94 6.68
N VAL A 175 8.87 -3.20 6.06
CA VAL A 175 7.96 -2.31 6.80
C VAL A 175 6.97 -3.11 7.67
N LEU A 176 6.51 -4.27 7.21
CA LEU A 176 5.59 -5.13 7.95
C LEU A 176 6.28 -5.82 9.14
N LEU A 177 7.60 -6.04 9.11
CA LEU A 177 8.32 -6.84 10.10
C LEU A 177 8.07 -6.38 11.54
N GLY A 178 8.18 -5.07 11.81
CA GLY A 178 7.93 -4.54 13.16
C GLY A 178 6.49 -4.76 13.64
N ASN A 179 5.52 -4.61 12.73
CA ASN A 179 4.10 -4.77 13.03
C ASN A 179 3.69 -6.23 13.24
N LEU A 180 4.30 -7.15 12.50
CA LEU A 180 3.99 -8.58 12.56
C LEU A 180 4.86 -9.34 13.57
N LEU A 181 5.92 -8.73 14.09
CA LEU A 181 6.81 -9.37 15.05
C LEU A 181 6.08 -10.00 16.26
N PRO A 182 5.06 -9.35 16.86
CA PRO A 182 4.29 -9.97 17.95
C PRO A 182 3.53 -11.24 17.56
N LEU A 183 3.24 -11.46 16.27
CA LEU A 183 2.62 -12.70 15.79
C LEU A 183 3.63 -13.83 15.67
N LEU A 184 4.91 -13.51 15.45
CA LEU A 184 5.98 -14.49 15.21
C LEU A 184 6.64 -14.95 16.53
N VAL A 185 6.76 -14.06 17.50
CA VAL A 185 7.44 -14.32 18.77
C VAL A 185 6.71 -13.62 19.92
N PRO A 186 6.72 -14.16 21.15
CA PRO A 186 6.23 -13.43 22.32
C PRO A 186 6.94 -12.08 22.47
N VAL A 187 6.16 -11.01 22.57
CA VAL A 187 6.63 -9.68 22.90
C VAL A 187 6.08 -9.32 24.28
N ASP A 188 6.98 -9.08 25.21
CA ASP A 188 6.68 -8.68 26.57
C ASP A 188 6.97 -7.20 26.80
N SER A 189 6.65 -6.69 27.99
CA SER A 189 7.01 -5.32 28.37
C SER A 189 8.51 -5.04 28.26
N THR A 190 9.33 -6.05 28.51
CA THR A 190 10.80 -6.01 28.35
C THR A 190 11.25 -7.22 27.57
N ASN A 191 12.02 -7.00 26.53
CA ASN A 191 12.48 -8.02 25.59
C ASN A 191 14.02 -8.03 25.55
N ALA A 192 14.62 -9.20 25.36
CA ALA A 192 16.04 -9.33 25.13
C ALA A 192 16.34 -9.19 23.63
N LEU A 193 17.18 -8.25 23.25
CA LEU A 193 17.67 -8.09 21.89
C LEU A 193 19.16 -8.39 21.83
N GLU A 194 19.56 -9.16 20.85
CA GLU A 194 20.96 -9.28 20.44
C GLU A 194 21.18 -8.33 19.26
N VAL A 195 22.06 -7.34 19.46
CA VAL A 195 22.37 -6.30 18.47
C VAL A 195 23.86 -6.27 18.19
N LEU A 196 24.25 -5.70 17.06
CA LEU A 196 25.66 -5.52 16.74
C LEU A 196 26.09 -4.09 17.08
N ILE A 197 26.99 -3.94 18.05
CA ILE A 197 27.62 -2.66 18.46
C ILE A 197 29.10 -2.73 18.09
N ASP A 198 29.55 -1.81 17.25
CA ASP A 198 30.94 -1.76 16.76
C ASP A 198 31.46 -3.10 16.24
N GLY A 199 30.60 -3.85 15.54
CA GLY A 199 30.94 -5.16 14.99
C GLY A 199 30.93 -6.31 15.99
N THR A 200 30.56 -6.08 17.26
CA THR A 200 30.51 -7.08 18.32
C THR A 200 29.06 -7.33 18.77
N PRO A 201 28.61 -8.60 18.86
CA PRO A 201 27.31 -8.91 19.42
C PRO A 201 27.19 -8.49 20.89
N ALA A 202 26.11 -7.79 21.20
CA ALA A 202 25.78 -7.34 22.56
C ALA A 202 24.29 -7.63 22.85
N SER A 203 24.02 -8.04 24.09
CA SER A 203 22.63 -8.23 24.56
C SER A 203 22.16 -6.97 25.27
N ILE A 204 21.01 -6.45 24.83
CA ILE A 204 20.36 -5.28 25.43
C ILE A 204 18.91 -5.60 25.78
N SER A 205 18.35 -4.78 26.67
CA SER A 205 16.91 -4.82 26.97
C SER A 205 16.17 -3.78 26.16
N TYR A 206 15.06 -4.17 25.51
CA TYR A 206 14.16 -3.27 24.80
C TYR A 206 12.79 -3.27 25.46
N ASN A 207 12.30 -2.09 25.81
CA ASN A 207 10.99 -1.91 26.44
C ASN A 207 9.93 -1.67 25.36
N ALA A 208 9.06 -2.67 25.15
CA ALA A 208 7.93 -2.55 24.27
C ALA A 208 6.82 -1.66 24.86
N ARG A 209 6.06 -1.02 24.02
CA ARG A 209 4.94 -0.17 24.44
C ARG A 209 3.66 -0.98 24.58
N ASN A 210 2.85 -0.68 25.58
CA ASN A 210 1.50 -1.23 25.67
C ASN A 210 0.66 -0.70 24.48
N ALA A 211 0.07 -1.61 23.70
CA ALA A 211 -0.71 -1.28 22.50
C ALA A 211 -1.95 -0.41 22.79
N SER A 212 -2.55 -0.57 23.98
CA SER A 212 -3.70 0.24 24.43
C SER A 212 -3.30 1.62 24.97
N ALA A 213 -2.00 1.82 25.29
CA ALA A 213 -1.51 3.10 25.77
C ALA A 213 -1.50 4.13 24.62
N LYS A 214 -2.34 5.15 24.75
CA LYS A 214 -2.32 6.29 23.80
C LYS A 214 -1.02 7.04 24.00
N ARG A 215 -0.22 7.18 22.93
CA ARG A 215 0.87 8.15 22.93
C ARG A 215 0.31 9.55 23.14
N SER A 216 0.91 10.30 24.02
CA SER A 216 0.60 11.72 24.10
C SER A 216 1.02 12.39 22.78
N ARG A 217 0.31 13.43 22.35
CA ARG A 217 0.66 14.18 21.14
C ARG A 217 2.08 14.77 21.20
N LYS A 218 2.61 14.95 22.42
CA LYS A 218 3.98 15.43 22.67
C LYS A 218 5.06 14.36 22.46
N GLU A 219 4.69 13.08 22.55
CA GLU A 219 5.60 11.93 22.39
C GLU A 219 5.67 11.45 20.93
N LEU A 220 4.71 11.86 20.11
CA LEU A 220 4.76 11.57 18.68
C LEU A 220 5.52 12.71 18.01
N PRO A 221 6.55 12.40 17.20
CA PRO A 221 7.09 13.42 16.30
C PRO A 221 5.95 13.98 15.45
N ASP A 222 5.98 15.27 15.15
CA ASP A 222 4.99 15.85 14.25
C ASP A 222 4.96 15.03 12.98
N ALA A 223 3.77 14.51 12.65
CA ALA A 223 3.60 13.76 11.43
C ALA A 223 3.96 14.69 10.25
N PRO A 224 4.85 14.25 9.36
CA PRO A 224 5.22 15.06 8.22
C PRO A 224 3.96 15.41 7.41
N PRO A 225 3.88 16.62 6.84
CA PRO A 225 2.71 17.03 6.08
C PRO A 225 2.48 16.06 4.91
N THR A 226 1.21 15.77 4.64
CA THR A 226 0.83 14.88 3.52
C THR A 226 1.35 15.41 2.18
N TRP A 227 1.42 16.73 2.05
CA TRP A 227 1.95 17.42 0.89
C TRP A 227 2.76 18.63 1.36
N SER A 228 3.96 18.81 0.81
CA SER A 228 4.80 19.99 1.07
C SER A 228 5.49 20.47 -0.19
N LEU A 229 5.79 21.75 -0.23
CA LEU A 229 6.71 22.35 -1.18
C LEU A 229 7.86 22.95 -0.38
N GLU A 230 9.06 22.49 -0.65
CA GLU A 230 10.30 22.93 -0.04
C GLU A 230 11.16 23.59 -1.13
N MET A 231 11.82 24.69 -0.80
CA MET A 231 12.71 25.41 -1.71
C MET A 231 14.14 25.14 -1.22
N GLU A 232 14.91 24.42 -2.00
CA GLU A 232 16.24 23.93 -1.62
C GLU A 232 17.29 24.44 -2.60
N GLY A 233 17.88 25.61 -2.30
CA GLY A 233 18.99 26.17 -3.08
C GLY A 233 18.71 26.25 -4.58
N SER A 234 19.20 25.27 -5.34
CA SER A 234 19.15 25.20 -6.80
C SER A 234 17.87 24.59 -7.34
N HIS A 235 17.05 23.93 -6.51
CA HIS A 235 15.83 23.26 -6.93
C HIS A 235 14.68 23.45 -5.93
N ALA A 236 13.48 23.04 -6.31
CA ALA A 236 12.34 22.91 -5.41
C ALA A 236 11.93 21.44 -5.32
N MET A 237 11.48 21.02 -4.13
CA MET A 237 10.97 19.68 -3.89
C MET A 237 9.49 19.73 -3.52
N LEU A 238 8.66 19.08 -4.35
CA LEU A 238 7.25 18.86 -4.10
C LEU A 238 7.05 17.42 -3.60
N LYS A 239 6.83 17.26 -2.30
CA LYS A 239 6.56 15.96 -1.67
C LYS A 239 5.06 15.67 -1.69
N VAL A 240 4.67 14.49 -2.18
CA VAL A 240 3.30 13.98 -2.17
C VAL A 240 3.30 12.59 -1.56
N ARG A 241 3.05 12.50 -0.24
CA ARG A 241 3.10 11.24 0.51
C ARG A 241 1.82 10.40 0.38
N SER A 242 0.73 10.98 -0.14
CA SER A 242 -0.52 10.25 -0.33
C SER A 242 -1.44 10.96 -1.32
N PHE A 243 -2.05 10.16 -2.19
CA PHE A 243 -3.18 10.59 -3.02
C PHE A 243 -4.55 10.32 -2.36
N SER A 244 -4.59 9.74 -1.15
CA SER A 244 -5.82 9.45 -0.41
C SER A 244 -6.10 10.44 0.70
N SER A 245 -5.08 10.83 1.47
CA SER A 245 -5.21 11.61 2.69
C SER A 245 -5.58 13.07 2.43
N GLY A 246 -6.24 13.71 3.39
CA GLY A 246 -6.69 15.10 3.29
C GLY A 246 -7.87 15.32 2.33
N GLY A 247 -8.42 16.55 2.33
CA GLY A 247 -9.57 16.90 1.48
C GLY A 247 -9.17 17.19 0.03
N THR A 248 -9.94 16.71 -0.95
CA THR A 248 -9.67 16.91 -2.38
C THR A 248 -9.53 18.39 -2.75
N GLY A 249 -10.42 19.24 -2.27
CA GLY A 249 -10.32 20.69 -2.51
C GLY A 249 -9.10 21.35 -1.88
N ALA A 250 -8.60 20.83 -0.75
CA ALA A 250 -7.37 21.31 -0.13
C ALA A 250 -6.15 20.92 -0.97
N TYR A 251 -6.13 19.70 -1.51
CA TYR A 251 -5.08 19.25 -2.42
C TYR A 251 -4.96 20.10 -3.68
N TYR A 252 -6.08 20.36 -4.35
CA TYR A 252 -6.06 21.23 -5.54
C TYR A 252 -5.60 22.66 -5.24
N ARG A 253 -6.01 23.23 -4.08
CA ARG A 253 -5.51 24.55 -3.65
C ARG A 253 -4.02 24.53 -3.36
N PHE A 254 -3.53 23.45 -2.73
CA PHE A 254 -2.10 23.25 -2.48
C PHE A 254 -1.32 23.24 -3.80
N LEU A 255 -1.69 22.42 -4.77
CA LEU A 255 -1.03 22.38 -6.08
C LEU A 255 -0.97 23.75 -6.75
N ARG A 256 -2.12 24.43 -6.89
CA ARG A 256 -2.17 25.76 -7.51
C ARG A 256 -1.27 26.78 -6.82
N LYS A 257 -1.23 26.76 -5.48
CA LYS A 257 -0.36 27.66 -4.71
C LYS A 257 1.10 27.32 -4.95
N SER A 258 1.46 26.03 -4.94
CA SER A 258 2.83 25.54 -5.13
C SER A 258 3.35 25.91 -6.51
N PHE A 259 2.63 25.58 -7.57
CA PHE A 259 3.08 25.86 -8.94
C PHE A 259 3.11 27.35 -9.27
N LYS A 260 2.17 28.16 -8.73
CA LYS A 260 2.25 29.63 -8.80
C LYS A 260 3.49 30.17 -8.09
N GLN A 261 3.92 29.56 -6.99
CA GLN A 261 5.14 29.93 -6.27
C GLN A 261 6.39 29.56 -7.07
N LEU A 262 6.43 28.37 -7.67
CA LEU A 262 7.55 27.93 -8.54
C LEU A 262 7.75 28.90 -9.70
N GLU A 263 6.67 29.26 -10.41
CA GLU A 263 6.69 30.24 -11.51
C GLU A 263 7.17 31.61 -11.02
N LYS A 264 6.66 32.11 -9.89
CA LYS A 264 7.05 33.42 -9.35
C LYS A 264 8.53 33.52 -8.99
N VAL A 265 9.11 32.43 -8.49
CA VAL A 265 10.52 32.36 -8.08
C VAL A 265 11.42 32.08 -9.28
N GLY A 266 10.87 31.54 -10.38
CA GLY A 266 11.66 31.16 -11.56
C GLY A 266 12.45 29.87 -11.33
N VAL A 267 11.85 28.89 -10.65
CA VAL A 267 12.48 27.58 -10.40
C VAL A 267 12.68 26.85 -11.72
N GLU A 268 13.87 26.34 -11.97
CA GLU A 268 14.21 25.61 -13.20
C GLU A 268 14.23 24.09 -13.01
N HIS A 269 14.41 23.61 -11.78
CA HIS A 269 14.50 22.20 -11.41
C HIS A 269 13.47 21.82 -10.36
N LEU A 270 12.63 20.83 -10.63
CA LEU A 270 11.58 20.34 -9.72
C LEU A 270 11.76 18.86 -9.40
N VAL A 271 11.96 18.55 -8.15
CA VAL A 271 11.93 17.19 -7.60
C VAL A 271 10.50 16.87 -7.17
N LEU A 272 9.91 15.83 -7.75
CA LEU A 272 8.62 15.26 -7.38
C LEU A 272 8.87 14.03 -6.52
N ASP A 273 8.67 14.13 -5.21
CA ASP A 273 8.90 13.01 -4.28
C ASP A 273 7.60 12.27 -3.96
N ILE A 274 7.45 11.06 -4.53
CA ILE A 274 6.35 10.13 -4.27
C ILE A 274 6.81 8.88 -3.52
N ARG A 275 7.98 8.89 -2.93
CA ARG A 275 8.45 7.79 -2.07
C ARG A 275 7.48 7.59 -0.90
N GLN A 276 7.23 6.33 -0.54
CA GLN A 276 6.27 5.91 0.49
C GLN A 276 4.80 6.28 0.19
N ASN A 277 4.48 6.73 -1.02
CA ASN A 277 3.12 7.00 -1.44
C ASN A 277 2.47 5.72 -1.98
N THR A 278 1.69 5.04 -1.16
CA THR A 278 0.99 3.81 -1.53
C THR A 278 -0.18 4.03 -2.50
N GLY A 279 -0.34 5.26 -3.03
CA GLY A 279 -1.37 5.58 -4.02
C GLY A 279 -2.59 6.30 -3.48
N GLY A 280 -3.75 6.00 -4.05
CA GLY A 280 -5.04 6.57 -3.71
C GLY A 280 -5.85 7.00 -4.93
N SER A 281 -6.30 8.25 -4.95
CA SER A 281 -7.17 8.78 -6.02
C SER A 281 -6.40 9.04 -7.33
N SER A 282 -6.75 8.35 -8.41
CA SER A 282 -6.24 8.65 -9.76
C SER A 282 -6.52 10.09 -10.17
N GLY A 283 -7.69 10.65 -9.82
CA GLY A 283 -7.99 12.05 -10.13
C GLY A 283 -7.07 13.06 -9.43
N ARG A 284 -6.51 12.74 -8.24
CA ARG A 284 -5.49 13.58 -7.60
C ARG A 284 -4.13 13.43 -8.28
N MET A 285 -3.77 12.21 -8.66
CA MET A 285 -2.56 11.96 -9.45
C MET A 285 -2.62 12.71 -10.78
N GLU A 286 -3.71 12.58 -11.53
CA GLU A 286 -3.93 13.30 -12.78
C GLU A 286 -3.86 14.83 -12.60
N ALA A 287 -4.41 15.34 -11.48
CA ALA A 287 -4.34 16.78 -11.17
C ALA A 287 -2.90 17.27 -11.00
N LEU A 288 -2.01 16.48 -10.37
CA LEU A 288 -0.59 16.82 -10.30
C LEU A 288 0.06 16.80 -11.70
N MET A 289 -0.24 15.75 -12.48
CA MET A 289 0.32 15.60 -13.82
C MET A 289 -0.04 16.77 -14.76
N ARG A 290 -1.22 17.41 -14.59
CA ARG A 290 -1.61 18.63 -15.36
C ARG A 290 -0.65 19.81 -15.19
N PHE A 291 0.07 19.87 -14.08
CA PHE A 291 1.04 20.94 -13.82
C PHE A 291 2.45 20.61 -14.35
N VAL A 292 2.72 19.35 -14.65
CA VAL A 292 4.09 18.93 -15.02
C VAL A 292 4.21 18.36 -16.44
N LEU A 293 3.09 18.11 -17.12
CA LEU A 293 3.09 17.53 -18.46
C LEU A 293 2.80 18.59 -19.55
N ALA A 294 3.23 18.30 -20.78
CA ALA A 294 3.11 19.20 -21.92
C ALA A 294 1.66 19.38 -22.43
N ASP A 295 1.44 20.38 -23.29
CA ASP A 295 0.11 20.84 -23.75
C ASP A 295 -0.73 19.81 -24.52
N SER A 296 -0.10 18.84 -25.15
CA SER A 296 -0.76 17.85 -26.03
C SER A 296 -0.98 16.51 -25.37
N LEU A 297 -1.08 16.47 -24.04
CA LEU A 297 -1.16 15.23 -23.32
C LEU A 297 -2.45 14.47 -23.61
N ALA A 298 -2.30 13.23 -24.04
CA ALA A 298 -3.39 12.27 -24.18
C ALA A 298 -2.98 10.98 -23.47
N ILE A 299 -3.59 10.72 -22.29
CA ILE A 299 -3.28 9.53 -21.50
C ILE A 299 -4.28 8.43 -21.87
N PRO A 300 -3.87 7.39 -22.61
CA PRO A 300 -4.72 6.23 -22.82
C PRO A 300 -4.92 5.47 -21.50
N ASN A 301 -6.17 5.17 -21.19
CA ASN A 301 -6.53 4.44 -20.00
C ASN A 301 -7.47 3.29 -20.35
N ARG A 302 -7.37 2.20 -19.61
CA ARG A 302 -8.32 1.10 -19.62
C ARG A 302 -8.74 0.78 -18.19
N ILE A 303 -10.04 0.65 -17.96
CA ILE A 303 -10.61 0.19 -16.69
C ILE A 303 -11.44 -1.05 -16.97
N ALA A 304 -11.07 -2.17 -16.39
CA ALA A 304 -11.83 -3.41 -16.47
C ALA A 304 -12.52 -3.72 -15.15
N VAL A 305 -13.74 -4.26 -15.22
CA VAL A 305 -14.56 -4.65 -14.08
C VAL A 305 -15.20 -6.02 -14.32
N LEU A 306 -15.27 -6.82 -13.27
CA LEU A 306 -16.21 -7.93 -13.12
C LEU A 306 -17.25 -7.52 -12.07
N GLN A 307 -18.52 -7.44 -12.48
CA GLN A 307 -19.57 -7.04 -11.54
C GLN A 307 -19.91 -8.19 -10.61
N SER A 308 -19.59 -8.03 -9.35
CA SER A 308 -19.93 -8.93 -8.25
C SER A 308 -20.84 -8.22 -7.23
N PRO A 309 -21.46 -8.92 -6.28
CA PRO A 309 -22.14 -8.26 -5.17
C PRO A 309 -21.23 -7.26 -4.44
N ASN A 310 -19.95 -7.60 -4.24
CA ASN A 310 -18.96 -6.76 -3.56
C ASN A 310 -18.60 -5.52 -4.37
N SER A 311 -18.30 -5.66 -5.68
CA SER A 311 -18.01 -4.52 -6.55
C SER A 311 -19.21 -3.59 -6.68
N LYS A 312 -20.42 -4.14 -6.76
CA LYS A 312 -21.67 -3.38 -6.84
C LYS A 312 -21.91 -2.56 -5.57
N ALA A 313 -21.82 -3.20 -4.39
CA ALA A 313 -21.98 -2.53 -3.12
C ALA A 313 -20.96 -1.38 -2.96
N LEU A 314 -19.70 -1.61 -3.35
CA LEU A 314 -18.65 -0.62 -3.29
C LEU A 314 -18.90 0.56 -4.25
N LEU A 315 -19.34 0.30 -5.50
CA LEU A 315 -19.70 1.36 -6.45
C LEU A 315 -20.93 2.15 -5.98
N GLU A 316 -21.89 1.50 -5.34
CA GLU A 316 -23.10 2.14 -4.80
C GLU A 316 -22.78 3.05 -3.61
N SER A 317 -21.86 2.65 -2.73
CA SER A 317 -21.47 3.43 -1.56
C SER A 317 -20.79 4.77 -1.90
N LYS A 318 -20.16 4.89 -3.06
CA LYS A 318 -19.38 6.08 -3.48
C LYS A 318 -20.20 7.29 -3.87
N ALA A 319 -21.50 7.13 -4.15
CA ALA A 319 -22.33 8.24 -4.60
C ALA A 319 -23.76 8.16 -4.08
N GLY A 320 -24.12 9.08 -3.20
CA GLY A 320 -25.49 9.31 -2.75
C GLY A 320 -26.38 9.93 -3.84
N ARG A 321 -27.69 10.02 -3.59
CA ARG A 321 -28.74 10.42 -4.59
C ARG A 321 -28.43 11.75 -5.30
N ILE A 322 -28.00 12.77 -4.57
CA ILE A 322 -27.69 14.11 -5.14
C ILE A 322 -26.48 14.02 -6.07
N LYS A 323 -25.41 13.35 -5.62
CA LYS A 323 -24.21 13.17 -6.42
C LYS A 323 -24.51 12.39 -7.70
N LEU A 324 -25.30 11.34 -7.63
CA LEU A 324 -25.75 10.57 -8.81
C LEU A 324 -26.54 11.40 -9.80
N TRP A 325 -27.43 12.27 -9.32
CA TRP A 325 -28.20 13.18 -10.17
C TRP A 325 -27.26 14.15 -10.92
N LEU A 326 -26.26 14.71 -10.24
CA LEU A 326 -25.24 15.55 -10.88
C LEU A 326 -24.41 14.76 -11.89
N MET A 327 -23.97 13.54 -11.52
CA MET A 327 -23.19 12.67 -12.40
C MET A 327 -23.96 12.32 -13.67
N ARG A 328 -25.26 12.03 -13.61
CA ARG A 328 -26.10 11.77 -14.80
C ARG A 328 -26.16 12.96 -15.77
N ARG A 329 -26.04 14.18 -15.25
CA ARG A 329 -25.93 15.38 -16.10
C ARG A 329 -24.55 15.53 -16.71
N MET A 330 -23.50 15.27 -15.92
CA MET A 330 -22.10 15.33 -16.37
C MET A 330 -21.79 14.23 -17.41
N ALA A 331 -22.37 13.07 -17.28
CA ALA A 331 -22.17 11.92 -18.17
C ALA A 331 -22.44 12.20 -19.67
N LYS A 332 -23.18 13.26 -19.99
CA LYS A 332 -23.40 13.72 -21.37
C LYS A 332 -22.14 14.30 -22.01
N HIS A 333 -21.17 14.75 -21.18
CA HIS A 333 -19.98 15.47 -21.62
C HIS A 333 -18.68 14.87 -21.04
N ASP A 334 -18.81 13.85 -20.18
CA ASP A 334 -17.69 13.22 -19.49
C ASP A 334 -17.85 11.69 -19.59
N GLU A 335 -16.99 11.10 -20.40
CA GLU A 335 -17.00 9.67 -20.69
C GLU A 335 -16.66 8.82 -19.45
N GLN A 336 -15.79 9.29 -18.58
CA GLN A 336 -15.44 8.58 -17.33
C GLN A 336 -16.65 8.51 -16.39
N VAL A 337 -17.40 9.61 -16.29
CA VAL A 337 -18.64 9.65 -15.48
C VAL A 337 -19.71 8.76 -16.09
N ALA A 338 -19.87 8.78 -17.42
CA ALA A 338 -20.79 7.90 -18.12
C ALA A 338 -20.46 6.41 -17.87
N HIS A 339 -19.18 6.07 -17.93
CA HIS A 339 -18.72 4.71 -17.67
C HIS A 339 -18.95 4.28 -16.22
N TYR A 340 -18.63 5.14 -15.24
CA TYR A 340 -18.93 4.85 -13.84
C TYR A 340 -20.41 4.53 -13.62
N LEU A 341 -21.31 5.27 -14.27
CA LEU A 341 -22.75 5.01 -14.18
C LEU A 341 -23.11 3.67 -14.82
N ARG A 342 -22.53 3.33 -15.98
CA ARG A 342 -22.73 2.01 -16.62
C ARG A 342 -22.25 0.87 -15.72
N MET A 343 -21.04 0.99 -15.14
CA MET A 343 -20.52 -0.03 -14.21
C MET A 343 -21.47 -0.32 -13.05
N ARG A 344 -22.11 0.72 -12.49
CA ARG A 344 -23.10 0.53 -11.41
C ARG A 344 -24.34 -0.27 -11.83
N GLU A 345 -24.72 -0.18 -13.10
CA GLU A 345 -25.93 -0.76 -13.65
C GLU A 345 -25.70 -2.15 -14.26
N LEU A 346 -24.44 -2.60 -14.32
CA LEU A 346 -24.11 -3.94 -14.81
C LEU A 346 -24.80 -5.03 -13.96
N PRO A 347 -25.34 -6.08 -14.58
CA PRO A 347 -25.81 -7.25 -13.85
C PRO A 347 -24.64 -8.01 -13.21
N ILE A 348 -24.93 -8.71 -12.12
CA ILE A 348 -23.94 -9.57 -11.45
C ILE A 348 -23.44 -10.63 -12.45
N GLY A 349 -22.13 -10.86 -12.46
CA GLY A 349 -21.42 -11.75 -13.40
C GLY A 349 -21.03 -11.09 -14.72
N ALA A 350 -21.55 -9.91 -15.03
CA ALA A 350 -21.17 -9.21 -16.27
C ALA A 350 -19.77 -8.60 -16.17
N ARG A 351 -19.07 -8.61 -17.31
CA ARG A 351 -17.77 -7.94 -17.48
C ARG A 351 -17.94 -6.73 -18.38
N ASP A 352 -17.22 -5.66 -18.08
CA ASP A 352 -17.12 -4.47 -18.95
C ASP A 352 -15.68 -3.94 -18.93
N THR A 353 -15.29 -3.30 -20.03
CA THR A 353 -13.99 -2.67 -20.16
C THR A 353 -14.16 -1.32 -20.83
N LEU A 354 -13.84 -0.25 -20.11
CA LEU A 354 -13.73 1.07 -20.69
C LEU A 354 -12.32 1.30 -21.21
N VAL A 355 -12.23 1.75 -22.44
CA VAL A 355 -11.00 2.31 -23.02
C VAL A 355 -11.28 3.77 -23.36
N TYR A 356 -10.52 4.68 -22.81
CA TYR A 356 -10.70 6.11 -23.07
C TYR A 356 -9.34 6.82 -23.05
N THR A 357 -9.28 7.99 -23.67
CA THR A 357 -8.10 8.85 -23.62
C THR A 357 -8.39 10.07 -22.75
N ALA A 358 -7.75 10.16 -21.60
CA ALA A 358 -7.82 11.36 -20.78
C ALA A 358 -7.06 12.49 -21.48
N LYS A 359 -7.73 13.64 -21.65
CA LYS A 359 -7.15 14.87 -22.19
C LYS A 359 -7.27 15.94 -21.11
N PRO A 360 -6.37 15.95 -20.12
CA PRO A 360 -6.46 16.91 -19.04
C PRO A 360 -6.32 18.34 -19.57
N PRO A 361 -7.09 19.31 -19.04
CA PRO A 361 -6.92 20.71 -19.40
C PRO A 361 -5.56 21.21 -18.93
N ILE A 362 -5.01 22.16 -19.67
CA ILE A 362 -3.76 22.84 -19.31
C ILE A 362 -3.99 23.68 -18.04
N GLU A 363 -3.06 23.59 -17.10
CA GLU A 363 -3.08 24.44 -15.90
C GLU A 363 -2.32 25.74 -16.13
N LYS A 364 -2.81 26.83 -15.54
CA LYS A 364 -2.28 28.19 -15.76
C LYS A 364 -0.81 28.34 -15.36
N HIS A 365 -0.38 27.65 -14.30
CA HIS A 365 0.96 27.76 -13.72
C HIS A 365 1.72 26.44 -13.93
N ARG A 366 1.74 25.96 -15.17
CA ARG A 366 2.46 24.72 -15.52
C ARG A 366 3.96 24.89 -15.34
N PHE A 367 4.61 23.81 -14.91
CA PHE A 367 6.06 23.76 -14.77
C PHE A 367 6.72 23.19 -16.03
N ASP A 368 7.50 23.98 -16.71
CA ASP A 368 8.17 23.63 -17.96
C ASP A 368 9.67 23.32 -17.80
N GLY A 369 10.22 23.52 -16.58
CA GLY A 369 11.62 23.21 -16.25
C GLY A 369 11.92 21.71 -16.18
N LYS A 370 13.11 21.35 -15.77
CA LYS A 370 13.55 19.96 -15.62
C LYS A 370 12.88 19.30 -14.41
N CYS A 371 12.39 18.07 -14.58
CA CYS A 371 11.76 17.31 -13.51
C CYS A 371 12.56 16.07 -13.14
N TYR A 372 12.52 15.71 -11.87
CA TYR A 372 13.09 14.49 -11.30
C TYR A 372 11.98 13.82 -10.46
N LEU A 373 11.69 12.55 -10.74
CA LEU A 373 10.69 11.79 -9.99
C LEU A 373 11.40 10.85 -9.03
N LEU A 374 11.21 11.03 -7.73
CA LEU A 374 11.71 10.10 -6.72
C LEU A 374 10.62 9.08 -6.40
N MET A 375 10.93 7.81 -6.53
CA MET A 375 10.07 6.69 -6.18
C MET A 375 10.83 5.62 -5.38
N ASP A 376 10.07 4.76 -4.67
CA ASP A 376 10.62 3.63 -3.93
C ASP A 376 9.69 2.40 -3.99
N GLY A 377 10.09 1.30 -3.36
CA GLY A 377 9.32 0.06 -3.30
C GLY A 377 7.94 0.18 -2.63
N LEU A 378 7.65 1.28 -1.93
CA LEU A 378 6.33 1.57 -1.35
C LEU A 378 5.48 2.49 -2.24
N SER A 379 6.03 3.01 -3.34
CA SER A 379 5.27 3.77 -4.34
C SER A 379 4.34 2.82 -5.08
N GLY A 380 3.06 2.78 -4.70
CA GLY A 380 2.08 1.79 -5.18
C GLY A 380 0.87 2.40 -5.87
N SER A 381 0.06 1.59 -6.57
CA SER A 381 -1.25 1.97 -7.11
C SER A 381 -1.21 3.25 -7.98
N ALA A 382 -1.90 4.33 -7.63
CA ALA A 382 -1.88 5.59 -8.36
C ALA A 382 -0.46 6.18 -8.52
N SER A 383 0.49 5.86 -7.63
CA SER A 383 1.90 6.26 -7.78
C SER A 383 2.60 5.48 -8.89
N VAL A 384 2.25 4.20 -9.10
CA VAL A 384 2.69 3.41 -10.26
C VAL A 384 2.17 4.04 -11.55
N SER A 385 0.88 4.39 -11.59
CA SER A 385 0.30 5.08 -12.75
C SER A 385 0.99 6.42 -13.03
N MET A 386 1.35 7.18 -11.97
CA MET A 386 2.11 8.42 -12.14
C MET A 386 3.49 8.17 -12.75
N ALA A 387 4.25 7.20 -12.22
CA ALA A 387 5.56 6.85 -12.75
C ALA A 387 5.47 6.33 -14.20
N SER A 388 4.43 5.54 -14.53
CA SER A 388 4.14 5.07 -15.89
C SER A 388 3.94 6.23 -16.87
N VAL A 389 3.08 7.19 -16.49
CA VAL A 389 2.81 8.38 -17.32
C VAL A 389 4.06 9.25 -17.42
N PHE A 390 4.78 9.47 -16.33
CA PHE A 390 6.02 10.24 -16.32
C PHE A 390 7.07 9.64 -17.26
N ARG A 391 7.24 8.33 -17.25
CA ARG A 391 8.12 7.57 -18.16
C ARG A 391 7.67 7.68 -19.61
N GLN A 392 6.38 7.45 -19.88
CA GLN A 392 5.84 7.47 -21.24
C GLN A 392 6.05 8.81 -21.96
N TYR A 393 5.97 9.91 -21.19
CA TYR A 393 6.12 11.25 -21.74
C TYR A 393 7.54 11.81 -21.63
N ASP A 394 8.51 10.98 -21.26
CA ASP A 394 9.91 11.37 -21.09
C ASP A 394 10.04 12.71 -20.33
N ARG A 395 9.26 12.82 -19.22
CA ARG A 395 9.14 14.10 -18.52
C ARG A 395 10.40 14.46 -17.74
N GLY A 396 11.29 13.53 -17.51
CA GLY A 396 12.55 13.70 -16.81
C GLY A 396 13.05 12.38 -16.21
N LEU A 397 14.07 12.47 -15.36
CA LEU A 397 14.69 11.30 -14.76
C LEU A 397 13.84 10.73 -13.62
N ILE A 398 13.74 9.41 -13.58
CA ILE A 398 13.16 8.66 -12.45
C ILE A 398 14.30 8.10 -11.60
N LEU A 399 14.31 8.44 -10.32
CA LEU A 399 15.38 8.13 -9.37
C LEU A 399 14.86 7.30 -8.21
N GLY A 400 15.72 6.49 -7.60
CA GLY A 400 15.39 5.70 -6.42
C GLY A 400 15.38 4.20 -6.67
N THR A 401 14.34 3.49 -6.23
CA THR A 401 14.21 2.04 -6.43
C THR A 401 12.89 1.71 -7.14
N PRO A 402 12.77 0.51 -7.76
CA PRO A 402 11.55 0.10 -8.47
C PRO A 402 10.30 0.23 -7.62
N CYS A 403 9.21 0.77 -8.18
CA CYS A 403 7.92 0.89 -7.52
C CYS A 403 7.15 -0.43 -7.45
N LEU A 404 6.06 -0.46 -6.66
CA LEU A 404 5.21 -1.63 -6.46
C LEU A 404 4.19 -1.77 -7.61
N GLY A 405 4.66 -2.14 -8.78
CA GLY A 405 3.83 -2.47 -9.93
C GLY A 405 4.47 -2.15 -11.28
N PRO A 406 3.96 -2.77 -12.35
CA PRO A 406 4.45 -2.62 -13.71
C PRO A 406 3.82 -1.44 -14.45
N MET A 407 4.44 -1.06 -15.58
CA MET A 407 3.88 -0.05 -16.51
C MET A 407 2.52 -0.47 -17.10
N SER A 408 2.27 -1.76 -17.22
CA SER A 408 1.02 -2.29 -17.76
C SER A 408 -0.22 -1.98 -16.91
N GLY A 409 -0.04 -1.39 -15.73
CA GLY A 409 -1.12 -0.94 -14.87
C GLY A 409 -1.15 -1.61 -13.53
N THR A 410 -2.20 -1.35 -12.78
CA THR A 410 -2.37 -1.79 -11.39
C THR A 410 -3.81 -2.21 -11.12
N TRP A 411 -3.99 -2.99 -10.08
CA TRP A 411 -5.30 -3.34 -9.54
C TRP A 411 -5.83 -2.21 -8.66
N GLY A 412 -7.10 -2.30 -8.24
CA GLY A 412 -7.64 -1.31 -7.33
C GLY A 412 -9.11 -1.47 -6.99
N ASN A 413 -9.63 -0.45 -6.31
CA ASN A 413 -10.99 -0.42 -5.80
C ASN A 413 -11.32 -1.67 -4.96
N PRO A 414 -10.46 -2.02 -3.97
CA PRO A 414 -10.58 -3.29 -3.26
C PRO A 414 -11.82 -3.33 -2.37
N ALA A 415 -12.45 -4.50 -2.28
CA ALA A 415 -13.48 -4.83 -1.31
C ALA A 415 -12.88 -5.62 -0.14
N THR A 416 -13.27 -5.29 1.08
CA THR A 416 -12.94 -6.11 2.27
C THR A 416 -14.06 -7.10 2.50
N VAL A 417 -13.71 -8.37 2.68
CA VAL A 417 -14.64 -9.47 2.93
C VAL A 417 -14.21 -10.21 4.18
N HIS A 418 -15.18 -10.46 5.05
CA HIS A 418 -15.01 -11.22 6.29
C HIS A 418 -15.19 -12.71 6.03
N LEU A 419 -14.26 -13.54 6.51
CA LEU A 419 -14.34 -15.00 6.47
C LEU A 419 -15.07 -15.48 7.74
N PRO A 420 -16.25 -16.09 7.62
CA PRO A 420 -17.14 -16.26 8.76
C PRO A 420 -16.69 -17.31 9.78
N GLU A 421 -15.95 -18.36 9.35
CA GLU A 421 -15.57 -19.46 10.20
C GLU A 421 -14.29 -19.17 11.00
N THR A 422 -13.35 -18.46 10.37
CA THR A 422 -12.05 -18.14 10.98
C THR A 422 -11.90 -16.69 11.40
N GLU A 423 -12.90 -15.84 11.11
CA GLU A 423 -12.95 -14.41 11.45
C GLU A 423 -11.77 -13.59 10.91
N LEU A 424 -11.15 -14.04 9.83
CA LEU A 424 -10.16 -13.24 9.11
C LEU A 424 -10.85 -12.32 8.11
N ASP A 425 -10.27 -11.16 7.90
CA ASP A 425 -10.67 -10.27 6.82
C ASP A 425 -9.67 -10.37 5.67
N ILE A 426 -10.18 -10.53 4.47
CA ILE A 426 -9.39 -10.46 3.24
C ILE A 426 -9.83 -9.27 2.39
N VAL A 427 -8.93 -8.80 1.57
CA VAL A 427 -9.13 -7.72 0.63
C VAL A 427 -9.02 -8.29 -0.78
N VAL A 428 -9.96 -7.96 -1.67
CA VAL A 428 -9.97 -8.46 -3.06
C VAL A 428 -10.21 -7.30 -4.02
N SER A 429 -9.40 -7.21 -5.06
CA SER A 429 -9.53 -6.22 -6.14
C SER A 429 -10.84 -6.40 -6.92
N THR A 430 -11.48 -5.27 -7.23
CA THR A 430 -12.70 -5.27 -8.04
C THR A 430 -12.54 -4.58 -9.40
N LEU A 431 -11.45 -3.86 -9.60
CA LEU A 431 -11.13 -3.16 -10.84
C LEU A 431 -9.65 -3.38 -11.21
N ARG A 432 -9.37 -3.33 -12.51
CA ARG A 432 -8.02 -3.17 -13.03
C ARG A 432 -7.90 -1.86 -13.78
N PHE A 433 -6.82 -1.14 -13.52
CA PHE A 433 -6.51 0.15 -14.13
C PHE A 433 -5.22 0.03 -14.94
N ASP A 434 -5.28 0.28 -16.23
CA ASP A 434 -4.11 0.40 -17.09
C ASP A 434 -4.04 1.84 -17.59
N ALA A 435 -3.00 2.55 -17.19
CA ALA A 435 -2.77 3.94 -17.58
C ALA A 435 -1.59 4.00 -18.53
N THR A 436 -1.60 4.45 -19.69
CA THR A 436 -0.50 4.62 -20.63
C THR A 436 -0.66 3.89 -21.96
N GLY A 437 -1.73 3.11 -22.13
CA GLY A 437 -1.92 2.33 -23.36
C GLY A 437 -1.05 1.06 -23.48
N HIS A 438 -0.20 0.79 -22.48
CA HIS A 438 0.54 -0.48 -22.37
C HIS A 438 -0.40 -1.55 -21.81
N PHE A 439 -1.26 -2.08 -22.68
CA PHE A 439 -2.27 -3.08 -22.32
C PHE A 439 -1.75 -4.52 -22.45
N ASP A 440 -0.45 -4.67 -22.55
CA ASP A 440 0.23 -5.95 -22.47
C ASP A 440 0.24 -6.46 -21.01
N ARG A 441 0.50 -7.75 -20.85
CA ARG A 441 0.59 -8.39 -19.53
C ARG A 441 2.04 -8.42 -19.00
N THR A 442 2.85 -7.42 -19.35
CA THR A 442 4.24 -7.37 -18.88
C THR A 442 4.27 -7.15 -17.38
N PRO A 443 4.78 -8.10 -16.59
CA PRO A 443 4.74 -8.04 -15.13
C PRO A 443 5.87 -7.21 -14.51
N THR A 444 6.81 -6.70 -15.32
CA THR A 444 8.04 -6.05 -14.85
C THR A 444 7.75 -4.69 -14.22
N SER A 445 8.23 -4.46 -13.01
CA SER A 445 8.16 -3.16 -12.33
C SER A 445 8.81 -2.05 -13.16
N ILE A 446 8.34 -0.83 -12.94
CA ILE A 446 9.00 0.35 -13.49
C ILE A 446 10.36 0.50 -12.83
N LEU A 447 11.41 0.43 -13.63
CA LEU A 447 12.78 0.63 -13.18
C LEU A 447 13.12 2.13 -13.15
N PRO A 448 13.87 2.64 -12.17
CA PRO A 448 14.40 3.99 -12.21
C PRO A 448 15.50 4.12 -13.28
N ASP A 449 15.76 5.35 -13.75
CA ASP A 449 16.90 5.63 -14.61
C ASP A 449 18.22 5.54 -13.86
N GLN A 450 18.17 5.90 -12.56
CA GLN A 450 19.27 5.71 -11.64
C GLN A 450 18.77 4.97 -10.40
N TRP A 451 19.34 3.77 -10.19
CA TRP A 451 19.05 2.97 -9.00
C TRP A 451 19.80 3.54 -7.78
N LEU A 452 19.05 4.07 -6.83
CA LEU A 452 19.55 4.72 -5.62
C LEU A 452 18.84 4.12 -4.40
N ALA A 453 19.34 3.00 -3.90
CA ALA A 453 18.86 2.38 -2.67
C ALA A 453 19.73 2.84 -1.51
N PRO A 454 19.17 3.36 -0.39
CA PRO A 454 19.95 3.69 0.77
C PRO A 454 20.55 2.41 1.39
N THR A 455 21.83 2.46 1.72
CA THR A 455 22.51 1.42 2.48
C THR A 455 22.21 1.59 3.98
N ARG A 456 22.55 0.58 4.77
CA ARG A 456 22.50 0.69 6.24
C ARG A 456 23.30 1.89 6.77
N MET A 457 24.45 2.19 6.15
CA MET A 457 25.29 3.33 6.54
C MET A 457 24.64 4.68 6.21
N ASP A 458 23.96 4.78 5.05
CA ASP A 458 23.20 5.98 4.70
C ASP A 458 22.05 6.22 5.69
N VAL A 459 21.34 5.15 6.08
CA VAL A 459 20.29 5.24 7.11
C VAL A 459 20.86 5.69 8.45
N ALA A 460 22.01 5.15 8.87
CA ALA A 460 22.69 5.55 10.12
C ALA A 460 23.15 7.02 10.10
N ALA A 461 23.60 7.50 8.94
CA ALA A 461 24.02 8.89 8.74
C ALA A 461 22.84 9.86 8.51
N GLY A 462 21.63 9.36 8.26
CA GLY A 462 20.48 10.18 7.86
C GLY A 462 20.61 10.78 6.46
N THR A 463 21.39 10.14 5.59
CA THR A 463 21.67 10.57 4.20
C THR A 463 20.50 10.25 3.29
N ASP A 464 20.05 11.20 2.48
CA ASP A 464 19.10 10.98 1.37
C ASP A 464 19.86 10.85 0.04
N VAL A 465 20.24 9.63 -0.31
CA VAL A 465 21.05 9.33 -1.51
C VAL A 465 20.41 9.83 -2.81
N CYS A 466 19.07 9.97 -2.86
CA CYS A 466 18.39 10.49 -4.03
C CYS A 466 18.56 12.02 -4.14
N LEU A 467 18.46 12.73 -3.04
CA LEU A 467 18.66 14.19 -3.03
C LEU A 467 20.14 14.54 -3.24
N ASP A 468 21.06 13.82 -2.63
CA ASP A 468 22.49 13.99 -2.85
C ASP A 468 22.86 13.81 -4.34
N PHE A 469 22.23 12.83 -5.01
CA PHE A 469 22.42 12.63 -6.44
C PHE A 469 21.88 13.82 -7.27
N VAL A 470 20.71 14.34 -6.93
CA VAL A 470 20.13 15.53 -7.60
C VAL A 470 21.05 16.74 -7.40
N ASP A 471 21.51 16.99 -6.19
CA ASP A 471 22.40 18.11 -5.88
C ASP A 471 23.73 17.99 -6.63
N ALA A 472 24.32 16.80 -6.68
CA ALA A 472 25.51 16.54 -7.45
C ALA A 472 25.30 16.77 -8.97
N LEU A 473 24.14 16.37 -9.49
CA LEU A 473 23.78 16.58 -10.90
C LEU A 473 23.64 18.08 -11.24
N LEU A 474 23.07 18.86 -10.31
CA LEU A 474 22.85 20.31 -10.48
C LEU A 474 24.10 21.13 -10.25
N ALA A 475 25.10 20.61 -9.52
CA ALA A 475 26.39 21.25 -9.34
C ALA A 475 27.31 21.18 -10.58
N ILE A 476 26.99 20.33 -11.57
CA ILE A 476 27.74 20.23 -12.81
C ILE A 476 27.38 21.43 -13.69
N PRO A 477 28.35 22.32 -14.05
CA PRO A 477 28.05 23.43 -14.95
C PRO A 477 27.49 22.92 -16.27
N THR A 478 26.37 23.47 -16.69
CA THR A 478 25.83 23.18 -18.04
C THR A 478 26.83 23.74 -19.08
N PRO A 479 27.30 22.98 -20.08
CA PRO A 479 28.28 23.40 -21.06
C PRO A 479 27.79 24.56 -21.93
#